data_809d4293e78685d774f96bb4d767835b
#
_entry.id   809d4293e78685d774f96bb4d767835b
#
_cell.length_a   1.000
_cell.length_b   1.000
_cell.length_c   1.000
_cell.angle_alpha   90.00
_cell.angle_beta   90.00
_cell.angle_gamma   90.00
#
_symmetry.space_group_name_H-M   'P 1'
#
loop_
_entity.id
_entity.type
_entity.pdbx_description
1 polymer ?
#
loop_
_entity_poly.entity_id
_entity_poly.type
_entity_poly.pdbx_seq_one_letter_code
_entity_poly.pdbx_strand_id
1 'polypeptide(L)'
;MDRGTKEDYDLIAIHDSKNERNLSKRVIQWLQMMDGESPYQISRLQHSLQTATRAEKDGADIETIVCALLHDIGDVISPSNHSQVSAALLRPYINEKNYWIVLHHGLFQGYYWMHHYDEDRNLRDKYKDHPYYQDCIDFCSKWDQKSFDPNY
;
A
#
# COMPACT_ATOMS: atom_id res chain seq x y z
N MET A 1 11.96 23.69 22.63
CA MET A 1 10.96 22.95 23.45
C MET A 1 11.48 22.52 24.84
N ASP A 2 12.75 22.67 25.12
CA ASP A 2 13.40 22.37 26.43
C ASP A 2 12.89 23.23 27.60
N ARG A 3 12.24 24.36 27.31
CA ARG A 3 11.63 25.29 28.27
C ARG A 3 10.09 25.35 28.18
N GLY A 4 9.48 24.36 27.50
CA GLY A 4 8.02 24.30 27.37
C GLY A 4 7.34 24.06 28.72
N THR A 5 6.24 24.75 28.94
CA THR A 5 5.36 24.58 30.11
C THR A 5 4.35 23.46 29.87
N LYS A 6 3.62 23.05 30.91
CA LYS A 6 2.55 22.06 30.75
C LYS A 6 1.46 22.59 29.80
N GLU A 7 1.14 23.85 29.87
CA GLU A 7 0.14 24.54 29.03
C GLU A 7 0.56 24.46 27.54
N ASP A 8 1.86 24.64 27.23
CA ASP A 8 2.38 24.52 25.89
C ASP A 8 2.18 23.10 25.35
N TYR A 9 2.49 22.07 26.14
CA TYR A 9 2.29 20.68 25.75
C TYR A 9 0.82 20.27 25.64
N ASP A 10 -0.05 20.79 26.48
CA ASP A 10 -1.51 20.60 26.39
C ASP A 10 -2.05 21.17 25.06
N LEU A 11 -1.56 22.35 24.64
CA LEU A 11 -1.92 22.95 23.36
C LEU A 11 -1.42 22.10 22.17
N ILE A 12 -0.18 21.61 22.24
CA ILE A 12 0.38 20.70 21.22
C ILE A 12 -0.48 19.43 21.08
N ALA A 13 -0.85 18.80 22.21
CA ALA A 13 -1.67 17.59 22.21
C ALA A 13 -3.03 17.79 21.52
N ILE A 14 -3.65 18.97 21.70
CA ILE A 14 -4.91 19.34 21.01
C ILE A 14 -4.67 19.40 19.50
N HIS A 15 -3.58 20.03 19.05
CA HIS A 15 -3.24 20.14 17.64
C HIS A 15 -2.89 18.78 17.02
N ASP A 16 -2.13 17.93 17.72
CA ASP A 16 -1.77 16.59 17.28
C ASP A 16 -3.02 15.73 17.11
N SER A 17 -3.93 15.73 18.08
CA SER A 17 -5.21 15.01 17.99
C SER A 17 -6.07 15.49 16.79
N LYS A 18 -6.06 16.78 16.49
CA LYS A 18 -6.74 17.33 15.30
C LYS A 18 -6.05 16.87 14.01
N ASN A 19 -4.72 16.83 14.01
CA ASN A 19 -3.93 16.37 12.87
C ASN A 19 -4.18 14.89 12.57
N GLU A 20 -4.24 14.04 13.60
CA GLU A 20 -4.59 12.62 13.46
C GLU A 20 -6.00 12.44 12.88
N ARG A 21 -7.00 13.13 13.39
CA ARG A 21 -8.40 13.07 12.88
C ARG A 21 -8.51 13.46 11.40
N ASN A 22 -7.57 14.23 10.87
CA ASN A 22 -7.53 14.62 9.46
C ASN A 22 -6.71 13.69 8.58
N LEU A 23 -6.17 12.60 9.13
CA LEU A 23 -5.32 11.66 8.35
C LEU A 23 -6.05 11.10 7.13
N SER A 24 -7.29 10.64 7.28
CA SER A 24 -8.07 10.08 6.17
C SER A 24 -8.23 11.06 5.01
N LYS A 25 -8.43 12.34 5.29
CA LYS A 25 -8.51 13.38 4.25
C LYS A 25 -7.19 13.55 3.50
N ARG A 26 -6.06 13.51 4.23
CA ARG A 26 -4.72 13.58 3.59
C ARG A 26 -4.45 12.35 2.73
N VAL A 27 -4.80 11.16 3.21
CA VAL A 27 -4.62 9.91 2.46
C VAL A 27 -5.43 9.94 1.16
N ILE A 28 -6.67 10.44 1.19
CA ILE A 28 -7.49 10.63 -0.03
C ILE A 28 -6.82 11.62 -1.00
N GLN A 29 -6.24 12.72 -0.49
CA GLN A 29 -5.50 13.66 -1.33
C GLN A 29 -4.26 13.01 -1.96
N TRP A 30 -3.52 12.19 -1.22
CA TRP A 30 -2.38 11.44 -1.76
C TRP A 30 -2.81 10.42 -2.81
N LEU A 31 -3.91 9.71 -2.62
CA LEU A 31 -4.48 8.85 -3.65
C LEU A 31 -4.81 9.64 -4.93
N GLN A 32 -5.42 10.82 -4.81
CA GLN A 32 -5.71 11.69 -5.94
C GLN A 32 -4.44 12.15 -6.67
N MET A 33 -3.31 12.34 -5.96
CA MET A 33 -2.02 12.67 -6.58
C MET A 33 -1.44 11.53 -7.42
N MET A 34 -1.93 10.30 -7.26
CA MET A 34 -1.54 9.15 -8.08
C MET A 34 -2.24 9.15 -9.46
N ASP A 35 -3.17 10.10 -9.71
CA ASP A 35 -3.83 10.27 -11.01
C ASP A 35 -2.99 11.21 -11.89
N GLY A 36 -2.22 10.64 -12.79
CA GLY A 36 -1.31 11.39 -13.66
C GLY A 36 -0.66 10.50 -14.71
N GLU A 37 0.38 11.01 -15.34
CA GLU A 37 1.17 10.23 -16.31
C GLU A 37 1.71 8.96 -15.68
N SER A 38 1.57 7.86 -16.40
CA SER A 38 1.99 6.53 -15.99
C SER A 38 2.62 5.82 -17.18
N PRO A 39 3.62 4.93 -16.96
CA PRO A 39 4.13 4.07 -18.00
C PRO A 39 3.11 2.99 -18.44
N TYR A 40 2.02 2.85 -17.70
CA TYR A 40 0.92 1.93 -18.00
C TYR A 40 -0.19 2.64 -18.77
N GLN A 41 -1.14 1.87 -19.33
CA GLN A 41 -2.30 2.41 -20.03
C GLN A 41 -3.35 3.06 -19.10
N ILE A 42 -3.13 2.95 -17.80
CA ILE A 42 -3.97 3.53 -16.74
C ILE A 42 -3.10 4.28 -15.74
N SER A 43 -3.71 5.19 -14.98
CA SER A 43 -3.01 5.87 -13.89
C SER A 43 -2.78 4.93 -12.68
N ARG A 44 -1.85 5.28 -11.81
CA ARG A 44 -1.64 4.60 -10.53
C ARG A 44 -2.88 4.64 -9.64
N LEU A 45 -3.66 5.72 -9.70
CA LEU A 45 -4.93 5.81 -9.00
C LEU A 45 -5.93 4.77 -9.52
N GLN A 46 -6.05 4.64 -10.84
CA GLN A 46 -6.93 3.63 -11.45
C GLN A 46 -6.50 2.21 -11.09
N HIS A 47 -5.18 1.93 -11.07
CA HIS A 47 -4.64 0.67 -10.58
C HIS A 47 -5.07 0.38 -9.14
N SER A 48 -4.89 1.33 -8.23
CA SER A 48 -5.28 1.19 -6.82
C SER A 48 -6.79 0.93 -6.66
N LEU A 49 -7.62 1.66 -7.41
CA LEU A 49 -9.07 1.49 -7.41
C LEU A 49 -9.49 0.11 -7.94
N GLN A 50 -8.88 -0.35 -9.04
CA GLN A 50 -9.14 -1.69 -9.58
C GLN A 50 -8.73 -2.79 -8.59
N THR A 51 -7.56 -2.65 -7.93
CA THR A 51 -7.07 -3.62 -6.95
C THR A 51 -8.06 -3.76 -5.79
N ALA A 52 -8.51 -2.63 -5.23
CA ALA A 52 -9.52 -2.61 -4.17
C ALA A 52 -10.86 -3.20 -4.62
N THR A 53 -11.32 -2.84 -5.83
CA THR A 53 -12.61 -3.34 -6.36
C THR A 53 -12.56 -4.85 -6.62
N ARG A 54 -11.43 -5.40 -7.05
CA ARG A 54 -11.25 -6.84 -7.21
C ARG A 54 -11.28 -7.55 -5.86
N ALA A 55 -10.61 -7.01 -4.84
CA ALA A 55 -10.65 -7.54 -3.48
C ALA A 55 -12.08 -7.53 -2.91
N GLU A 56 -12.84 -6.45 -3.11
CA GLU A 56 -14.23 -6.33 -2.69
C GLU A 56 -15.12 -7.37 -3.38
N LYS A 57 -15.01 -7.53 -4.70
CA LYS A 57 -15.77 -8.52 -5.48
C LYS A 57 -15.46 -9.97 -5.05
N ASP A 58 -14.25 -10.24 -4.61
CA ASP A 58 -13.82 -11.54 -4.10
C ASP A 58 -14.23 -11.76 -2.62
N GLY A 59 -14.93 -10.80 -2.00
CA GLY A 59 -15.46 -10.90 -0.63
C GLY A 59 -14.40 -10.70 0.46
N ALA A 60 -13.31 -9.98 0.17
CA ALA A 60 -12.33 -9.63 1.19
C ALA A 60 -12.95 -8.74 2.29
N ASP A 61 -12.39 -8.80 3.51
CA ASP A 61 -12.80 -7.91 4.59
C ASP A 61 -12.38 -6.45 4.31
N ILE A 62 -13.03 -5.51 5.01
CA ILE A 62 -12.83 -4.07 4.77
C ILE A 62 -11.39 -3.62 4.98
N GLU A 63 -10.67 -4.20 5.94
CA GLU A 63 -9.27 -3.88 6.19
C GLU A 63 -8.41 -4.29 4.99
N THR A 64 -8.62 -5.49 4.46
CA THR A 64 -7.94 -6.01 3.27
C THR A 64 -8.25 -5.16 2.02
N ILE A 65 -9.51 -4.72 1.84
CA ILE A 65 -9.90 -3.82 0.75
C ILE A 65 -9.18 -2.47 0.86
N VAL A 66 -9.08 -1.90 2.06
CA VAL A 66 -8.35 -0.65 2.30
C VAL A 66 -6.85 -0.85 2.03
N CYS A 67 -6.28 -1.99 2.44
CA CYS A 67 -4.88 -2.31 2.11
C CYS A 67 -4.66 -2.45 0.60
N ALA A 68 -5.60 -3.06 -0.11
CA ALA A 68 -5.55 -3.16 -1.57
C ALA A 68 -5.65 -1.79 -2.26
N LEU A 69 -6.45 -0.86 -1.71
CA LEU A 69 -6.53 0.51 -2.20
C LEU A 69 -5.24 1.30 -1.98
N LEU A 70 -4.55 1.06 -0.87
CA LEU A 70 -3.43 1.90 -0.40
C LEU A 70 -2.06 1.22 -0.53
N HIS A 71 -1.96 0.01 -1.14
CA HIS A 71 -0.70 -0.74 -1.19
C HIS A 71 0.43 0.02 -1.89
N ASP A 72 0.10 0.84 -2.89
CA ASP A 72 1.02 1.65 -3.68
C ASP A 72 1.07 3.14 -3.27
N ILE A 73 0.38 3.55 -2.20
CA ILE A 73 0.32 4.96 -1.79
C ILE A 73 1.70 5.58 -1.52
N GLY A 74 2.67 4.75 -1.20
CA GLY A 74 4.06 5.13 -1.01
C GLY A 74 4.74 5.70 -2.26
N ASP A 75 4.23 5.42 -3.46
CA ASP A 75 4.75 5.96 -4.72
C ASP A 75 4.71 7.50 -4.76
N VAL A 76 3.74 8.11 -4.09
CA VAL A 76 3.64 9.58 -3.96
C VAL A 76 4.87 10.19 -3.27
N ILE A 77 5.53 9.42 -2.41
CA ILE A 77 6.65 9.88 -1.56
C ILE A 77 7.97 9.34 -2.07
N SER A 78 8.04 8.03 -2.35
CA SER A 78 9.28 7.35 -2.70
C SER A 78 9.02 6.09 -3.53
N PRO A 79 9.00 6.21 -4.87
CA PRO A 79 8.73 5.08 -5.76
C PRO A 79 9.68 3.90 -5.58
N SER A 80 10.95 4.15 -5.26
CA SER A 80 11.99 3.11 -5.12
C SER A 80 11.74 2.15 -3.95
N ASN A 81 11.00 2.57 -2.93
CA ASN A 81 10.67 1.77 -1.75
C ASN A 81 9.21 1.97 -1.31
N HIS A 82 8.31 2.17 -2.30
CA HIS A 82 6.89 2.45 -2.05
C HIS A 82 6.23 1.43 -1.13
N SER A 83 6.55 0.14 -1.28
CA SER A 83 5.99 -0.94 -0.43
C SER A 83 6.28 -0.73 1.05
N GLN A 84 7.53 -0.35 1.39
CA GLN A 84 7.93 -0.05 2.77
C GLN A 84 7.24 1.20 3.30
N VAL A 85 7.13 2.24 2.47
CA VAL A 85 6.46 3.51 2.84
C VAL A 85 4.97 3.27 3.05
N SER A 86 4.29 2.55 2.16
CA SER A 86 2.88 2.16 2.28
C SER A 86 2.65 1.35 3.56
N ALA A 87 3.47 0.32 3.78
CA ALA A 87 3.37 -0.53 4.96
C ALA A 87 3.57 0.26 6.26
N ALA A 88 4.56 1.16 6.32
CA ALA A 88 4.81 2.00 7.49
C ALA A 88 3.65 2.96 7.78
N LEU A 89 3.04 3.55 6.74
CA LEU A 89 1.86 4.40 6.86
C LEU A 89 0.66 3.64 7.44
N LEU A 90 0.44 2.41 6.99
CA LEU A 90 -0.70 1.59 7.37
C LEU A 90 -0.51 0.84 8.69
N ARG A 91 0.75 0.60 9.11
CA ARG A 91 1.11 -0.24 10.29
C ARG A 91 0.27 0.00 11.55
N PRO A 92 -0.05 1.24 11.96
CA PRO A 92 -0.83 1.49 13.17
C PRO A 92 -2.31 1.06 13.10
N TYR A 93 -2.82 0.76 11.88
CA TYR A 93 -4.26 0.63 11.61
C TYR A 93 -4.67 -0.75 11.11
N ILE A 94 -3.70 -1.63 10.81
CA ILE A 94 -3.93 -2.92 10.15
C ILE A 94 -3.31 -4.07 10.93
N ASN A 95 -3.82 -5.27 10.70
CA ASN A 95 -3.30 -6.50 11.30
C ASN A 95 -1.93 -6.91 10.69
N GLU A 96 -1.27 -7.88 11.34
CA GLU A 96 0.07 -8.34 10.95
C GLU A 96 0.09 -8.95 9.55
N LYS A 97 -0.95 -9.69 9.15
CA LYS A 97 -1.04 -10.30 7.82
C LYS A 97 -1.08 -9.22 6.74
N ASN A 98 -1.97 -8.27 6.84
CA ASN A 98 -2.11 -7.19 5.86
C ASN A 98 -0.86 -6.30 5.82
N TYR A 99 -0.27 -6.01 6.99
CA TYR A 99 1.01 -5.31 7.05
C TYR A 99 2.11 -6.05 6.26
N TRP A 100 2.24 -7.35 6.48
CA TRP A 100 3.24 -8.18 5.82
C TRP A 100 3.02 -8.23 4.30
N ILE A 101 1.76 -8.37 3.84
CA ILE A 101 1.41 -8.37 2.42
C ILE A 101 1.82 -7.04 1.78
N VAL A 102 1.40 -5.91 2.35
CA VAL A 102 1.74 -4.59 1.80
C VAL A 102 3.25 -4.37 1.79
N LEU A 103 3.97 -4.80 2.83
CA LEU A 103 5.43 -4.66 2.91
C LEU A 103 6.16 -5.43 1.81
N HIS A 104 5.65 -6.58 1.40
CA HIS A 104 6.35 -7.50 0.51
C HIS A 104 5.77 -7.57 -0.91
N HIS A 105 4.59 -6.94 -1.19
CA HIS A 105 3.93 -7.07 -2.48
C HIS A 105 4.84 -6.72 -3.67
N GLY A 106 5.65 -5.66 -3.58
CA GLY A 106 6.56 -5.28 -4.65
C GLY A 106 7.61 -6.34 -4.98
N LEU A 107 8.16 -7.04 -3.98
CA LEU A 107 9.03 -8.19 -4.21
C LEU A 107 8.27 -9.36 -4.87
N PHE A 108 7.03 -9.61 -4.42
CA PHE A 108 6.21 -10.69 -4.97
C PHE A 108 5.74 -10.38 -6.40
N GLN A 109 5.51 -9.12 -6.73
CA GLN A 109 5.26 -8.65 -8.10
C GLN A 109 6.47 -8.86 -9.01
N GLY A 110 7.68 -8.86 -8.49
CA GLY A 110 8.91 -9.19 -9.22
C GLY A 110 8.82 -10.51 -9.98
N TYR A 111 8.00 -11.46 -9.50
CA TYR A 111 7.74 -12.73 -10.19
C TYR A 111 7.27 -12.55 -11.64
N TYR A 112 6.55 -11.47 -11.94
CA TYR A 112 5.95 -11.25 -13.26
C TYR A 112 6.88 -10.53 -14.24
N TRP A 113 7.91 -9.80 -13.77
CA TRP A 113 8.72 -8.96 -14.64
C TRP A 113 10.25 -9.14 -14.51
N MET A 114 10.80 -9.62 -13.39
CA MET A 114 12.24 -9.72 -13.15
C MET A 114 12.98 -10.55 -14.21
N HIS A 115 12.35 -11.63 -14.69
CA HIS A 115 12.95 -12.48 -15.71
C HIS A 115 13.16 -11.81 -17.08
N HIS A 116 12.52 -10.64 -17.33
CA HIS A 116 12.76 -9.84 -18.52
C HIS A 116 14.06 -9.03 -18.45
N TYR A 117 14.64 -8.94 -17.25
CA TYR A 117 15.91 -8.24 -16.98
C TYR A 117 17.01 -9.19 -16.51
N ASP A 118 16.89 -10.48 -16.79
CA ASP A 118 17.82 -11.53 -16.35
C ASP A 118 17.97 -11.63 -14.81
N GLU A 119 16.96 -11.19 -14.07
CA GLU A 119 16.89 -11.28 -12.62
C GLU A 119 16.07 -12.51 -12.18
N ASP A 120 16.37 -13.03 -10.98
CA ASP A 120 15.64 -14.19 -10.43
C ASP A 120 14.23 -13.80 -9.98
N ARG A 121 13.23 -14.19 -10.78
CA ARG A 121 11.80 -13.98 -10.45
C ARG A 121 11.34 -14.72 -9.19
N ASN A 122 12.10 -15.70 -8.70
CA ASN A 122 11.76 -16.52 -7.54
C ASN A 122 12.35 -15.96 -6.22
N LEU A 123 12.87 -14.72 -6.21
CA LEU A 123 13.41 -14.08 -5.00
C LEU A 123 12.42 -14.10 -3.81
N ARG A 124 11.11 -14.13 -4.09
CA ARG A 124 10.05 -14.26 -3.06
C ARG A 124 10.10 -15.60 -2.33
N ASP A 125 10.68 -16.66 -2.91
CA ASP A 125 10.70 -18.01 -2.34
C ASP A 125 11.58 -18.12 -1.08
N LYS A 126 12.41 -17.10 -0.80
CA LYS A 126 13.09 -16.97 0.50
C LYS A 126 12.11 -16.88 1.68
N TYR A 127 10.85 -16.57 1.41
CA TYR A 127 9.76 -16.47 2.39
C TYR A 127 8.77 -17.64 2.33
N LYS A 128 9.06 -18.72 1.59
CA LYS A 128 8.12 -19.83 1.37
C LYS A 128 7.56 -20.48 2.64
N ASP A 129 8.32 -20.41 3.74
CA ASP A 129 7.91 -20.97 5.04
C ASP A 129 7.20 -19.94 5.94
N HIS A 130 7.01 -18.68 5.46
CA HIS A 130 6.30 -17.64 6.21
C HIS A 130 4.79 -17.88 6.16
N PRO A 131 4.04 -17.76 7.28
CA PRO A 131 2.61 -18.05 7.33
C PRO A 131 1.76 -17.25 6.33
N TYR A 132 2.19 -16.05 5.94
CA TYR A 132 1.46 -15.18 4.98
C TYR A 132 2.03 -15.22 3.55
N TYR A 133 2.93 -16.16 3.26
CA TYR A 133 3.52 -16.28 1.92
C TYR A 133 2.48 -16.50 0.84
N GLN A 134 1.55 -17.44 1.06
CA GLN A 134 0.49 -17.74 0.10
C GLN A 134 -0.51 -16.58 -0.02
N ASP A 135 -0.84 -15.90 1.09
CA ASP A 135 -1.72 -14.72 1.06
C ASP A 135 -1.16 -13.61 0.18
N CYS A 136 0.17 -13.38 0.22
CA CYS A 136 0.82 -12.37 -0.62
C CYS A 136 0.88 -12.79 -2.10
N ILE A 137 1.09 -14.08 -2.39
CA ILE A 137 0.95 -14.61 -3.76
C ILE A 137 -0.48 -14.37 -4.26
N ASP A 138 -1.47 -14.68 -3.46
CA ASP A 138 -2.89 -14.53 -3.81
C ASP A 138 -3.25 -13.07 -4.05
N PHE A 139 -2.82 -12.16 -3.17
CA PHE A 139 -2.98 -10.73 -3.34
C PHE A 139 -2.42 -10.25 -4.69
N CYS A 140 -1.15 -10.58 -4.98
CA CYS A 140 -0.49 -10.18 -6.21
C CYS A 140 -1.15 -10.80 -7.45
N SER A 141 -1.46 -12.11 -7.43
CA SER A 141 -1.97 -12.82 -8.61
C SER A 141 -3.45 -12.56 -8.91
N LYS A 142 -4.28 -12.40 -7.88
CA LYS A 142 -5.72 -12.25 -8.04
C LYS A 142 -6.13 -10.80 -8.26
N TRP A 143 -5.47 -9.87 -7.58
CA TRP A 143 -5.89 -8.47 -7.55
C TRP A 143 -4.87 -7.53 -8.19
N ASP A 144 -3.68 -7.39 -7.62
CA ASP A 144 -2.69 -6.39 -7.99
C ASP A 144 -2.26 -6.55 -9.47
N GLN A 145 -1.73 -7.70 -9.88
CA GLN A 145 -1.28 -7.96 -11.26
C GLN A 145 -2.40 -7.82 -12.30
N LYS A 146 -3.64 -8.06 -11.93
CA LYS A 146 -4.79 -7.94 -12.84
C LYS A 146 -5.35 -6.52 -12.93
N SER A 147 -4.85 -5.61 -12.14
CA SER A 147 -5.38 -4.25 -11.98
C SER A 147 -4.65 -3.23 -12.86
N PHE A 148 -4.19 -3.66 -14.05
CA PHE A 148 -3.65 -2.80 -15.11
C PHE A 148 -4.54 -2.87 -16.36
N ASP A 149 -5.84 -3.03 -16.17
CA ASP A 149 -6.82 -3.24 -17.25
C ASP A 149 -7.45 -1.90 -17.66
N PRO A 150 -7.16 -1.39 -18.89
CA PRO A 150 -7.74 -0.14 -19.36
C PRO A 150 -9.25 -0.25 -19.68
N ASN A 151 -9.81 -1.45 -19.69
CA ASN A 151 -11.22 -1.72 -19.99
C ASN A 151 -12.02 -2.16 -18.76
N TYR A 152 -11.45 -2.02 -17.56
CA TYR A 152 -12.08 -2.48 -16.32
C TYR A 152 -13.31 -1.67 -15.92
#